data_1212cea169f690f4d6b606e355cab86f
#
_entry.id   1212cea169f690f4d6b606e355cab86f
#
_cell.length_a   1.000
_cell.length_b   1.000
_cell.length_c   1.000
_cell.angle_alpha   90.00
_cell.angle_beta   90.00
_cell.angle_gamma   90.00
#
_symmetry.space_group_name_H-M   'P 1'
#
loop_
_entity.id
_entity.type
_entity.pdbx_description
1 polymer ?
#
loop_
_entity_poly.entity_id
_entity_poly.type
_entity_poly.pdbx_seq_one_letter_code
_entity_poly.pdbx_strand_id
1 'polypeptide(L)'
;MRISSTMMTSNYLKQLNTSYENQTKLMEQSDGSKLHRPSDDAVGYSKYLRYQNSLTENTQYTSNVNNAVSWMKTSDAALVSVTDIMQTFVEKTNAAATSTNSESDMAAIGKEMLAEVQECVSDLNTQQGDRYVFSGQSDLVQPFTISTEKTPSEETSAMRT
;
A
#
# COMPACT_ATOMS: atom_id res chain seq x y z
N MET A 1 -32.85 -65.79 30.70
CA MET A 1 -31.73 -64.82 30.65
C MET A 1 -32.24 -63.47 31.17
N ARG A 2 -31.72 -63.02 32.29
CA ARG A 2 -32.05 -61.67 32.82
C ARG A 2 -31.23 -60.67 32.04
N ILE A 3 -31.86 -59.94 31.11
CA ILE A 3 -31.24 -58.81 30.47
C ILE A 3 -31.17 -57.72 31.56
N SER A 4 -29.96 -57.34 31.97
CA SER A 4 -29.76 -56.33 32.99
C SER A 4 -30.31 -54.99 32.48
N SER A 5 -30.98 -54.24 33.31
CA SER A 5 -31.49 -52.89 33.03
C SER A 5 -30.34 -51.98 32.48
N THR A 6 -29.13 -52.16 32.97
CA THR A 6 -27.92 -51.48 32.51
C THR A 6 -27.59 -51.81 31.05
N MET A 7 -27.81 -53.01 30.59
CA MET A 7 -27.57 -53.43 29.22
C MET A 7 -28.61 -52.81 28.27
N MET A 8 -29.87 -52.72 28.67
CA MET A 8 -30.91 -52.01 27.89
C MET A 8 -30.61 -50.53 27.76
N THR A 9 -30.21 -49.88 28.86
CA THR A 9 -29.86 -48.45 28.87
C THR A 9 -28.62 -48.22 27.98
N SER A 10 -27.58 -49.08 28.06
CA SER A 10 -26.39 -48.96 27.21
C SER A 10 -26.72 -49.11 25.72
N ASN A 11 -27.59 -50.09 25.38
CA ASN A 11 -28.01 -50.26 23.97
C ASN A 11 -28.86 -49.07 23.49
N TYR A 12 -29.72 -48.53 24.32
CA TYR A 12 -30.51 -47.34 23.98
C TYR A 12 -29.61 -46.11 23.74
N LEU A 13 -28.66 -45.87 24.61
CA LEU A 13 -27.69 -44.75 24.45
C LEU A 13 -26.84 -44.93 23.17
N LYS A 14 -26.45 -46.17 22.85
CA LYS A 14 -25.72 -46.47 21.63
C LYS A 14 -26.53 -46.18 20.39
N GLN A 15 -27.82 -46.58 20.36
CA GLN A 15 -28.71 -46.27 19.26
C GLN A 15 -29.00 -44.77 19.13
N LEU A 16 -29.16 -44.09 20.25
CA LEU A 16 -29.37 -42.63 20.29
C LEU A 16 -28.16 -41.85 19.72
N ASN A 17 -26.95 -42.22 20.13
CA ASN A 17 -25.73 -41.65 19.59
C ASN A 17 -25.58 -41.88 18.09
N THR A 18 -25.86 -43.09 17.60
CA THR A 18 -25.88 -43.42 16.16
C THR A 18 -26.92 -42.58 15.41
N SER A 19 -28.07 -42.33 16.00
CA SER A 19 -29.10 -41.49 15.39
C SER A 19 -28.67 -40.02 15.32
N TYR A 20 -28.02 -39.49 16.35
CA TYR A 20 -27.43 -38.15 16.32
C TYR A 20 -26.31 -38.01 15.29
N GLU A 21 -25.43 -38.99 15.18
CA GLU A 21 -24.37 -39.01 14.14
C GLU A 21 -24.97 -39.01 12.73
N ASN A 22 -26.01 -39.80 12.50
CA ASN A 22 -26.70 -39.82 11.20
C ASN A 22 -27.42 -38.49 10.92
N GLN A 23 -28.06 -37.91 11.91
CA GLN A 23 -28.69 -36.59 11.78
C GLN A 23 -27.65 -35.51 11.43
N THR A 24 -26.51 -35.50 12.11
CA THR A 24 -25.40 -34.57 11.82
C THR A 24 -24.90 -34.75 10.37
N LYS A 25 -24.70 -36.00 9.92
CA LYS A 25 -24.29 -36.28 8.54
C LYS A 25 -25.31 -35.80 7.51
N LEU A 26 -26.62 -35.97 7.80
CA LEU A 26 -27.67 -35.49 6.89
C LEU A 26 -27.72 -33.96 6.82
N MET A 27 -27.49 -33.27 7.96
CA MET A 27 -27.35 -31.80 7.99
C MET A 27 -26.13 -31.35 7.18
N GLU A 28 -24.98 -31.98 7.36
CA GLU A 28 -23.75 -31.72 6.62
C GLU A 28 -23.93 -31.93 5.12
N GLN A 29 -24.67 -32.96 4.70
CA GLN A 29 -25.02 -33.19 3.29
C GLN A 29 -25.99 -32.14 2.74
N SER A 30 -26.92 -31.65 3.56
CA SER A 30 -27.87 -30.61 3.16
C SER A 30 -27.19 -29.27 2.90
N ASP A 31 -26.11 -28.95 3.62
CA ASP A 31 -25.29 -27.77 3.43
C ASP A 31 -24.41 -27.82 2.16
N GLY A 32 -24.43 -28.96 1.43
CA GLY A 32 -23.63 -29.15 0.21
C GLY A 32 -22.13 -29.26 0.47
N SER A 33 -21.68 -29.21 1.71
CA SER A 33 -20.28 -29.34 2.09
C SER A 33 -19.93 -30.81 2.33
N LYS A 34 -18.97 -31.31 1.52
CA LYS A 34 -18.59 -32.74 1.53
C LYS A 34 -17.47 -33.04 2.55
N LEU A 35 -16.79 -32.04 3.05
CA LEU A 35 -15.58 -32.17 3.87
C LEU A 35 -15.70 -31.25 5.09
N HIS A 36 -16.23 -31.74 6.19
CA HIS A 36 -16.31 -31.00 7.45
C HIS A 36 -15.16 -31.36 8.41
N ARG A 37 -14.63 -32.56 8.30
CA ARG A 37 -13.59 -33.07 9.19
C ARG A 37 -12.44 -33.68 8.38
N PRO A 38 -11.18 -33.56 8.87
CA PRO A 38 -10.04 -34.21 8.23
C PRO A 38 -10.17 -35.73 8.14
N SER A 39 -11.02 -36.34 8.98
CA SER A 39 -11.28 -37.78 9.03
C SER A 39 -12.20 -38.31 7.95
N ASP A 40 -12.98 -37.44 7.28
CA ASP A 40 -13.99 -37.85 6.32
C ASP A 40 -13.37 -38.27 4.97
N ASP A 41 -12.37 -37.53 4.53
CA ASP A 41 -11.47 -37.86 3.41
C ASP A 41 -10.12 -37.13 3.60
N ALA A 42 -9.13 -37.85 4.12
CA ALA A 42 -7.82 -37.28 4.39
C ALA A 42 -7.10 -36.77 3.12
N VAL A 43 -7.32 -37.43 1.98
CA VAL A 43 -6.70 -37.04 0.70
C VAL A 43 -7.41 -35.82 0.13
N GLY A 44 -8.73 -35.79 0.14
CA GLY A 44 -9.53 -34.67 -0.29
C GLY A 44 -9.30 -33.45 0.59
N TYR A 45 -9.21 -33.63 1.91
CA TYR A 45 -8.92 -32.55 2.85
C TYR A 45 -7.52 -31.96 2.67
N SER A 46 -6.50 -32.80 2.41
CA SER A 46 -5.16 -32.34 2.04
C SER A 46 -5.16 -31.47 0.78
N LYS A 47 -5.92 -31.87 -0.25
CA LYS A 47 -6.06 -31.08 -1.48
C LYS A 47 -6.79 -29.77 -1.22
N TYR A 48 -7.85 -29.80 -0.43
CA TYR A 48 -8.58 -28.61 -0.02
C TYR A 48 -7.67 -27.59 0.69
N LEU A 49 -6.88 -28.03 1.67
CA LEU A 49 -5.93 -27.15 2.36
C LEU A 49 -4.90 -26.54 1.40
N ARG A 50 -4.39 -27.31 0.45
CA ARG A 50 -3.45 -26.78 -0.57
C ARG A 50 -4.12 -25.71 -1.43
N TYR A 51 -5.34 -25.96 -1.89
CA TYR A 51 -6.08 -24.96 -2.68
C TYR A 51 -6.41 -23.71 -1.86
N GLN A 52 -6.77 -23.89 -0.59
CA GLN A 52 -7.04 -22.78 0.30
C GLN A 52 -5.78 -21.91 0.54
N ASN A 53 -4.63 -22.53 0.75
CA ASN A 53 -3.36 -21.83 0.86
C ASN A 53 -3.02 -21.08 -0.42
N SER A 54 -3.14 -21.74 -1.59
CA SER A 54 -2.91 -21.10 -2.89
C SER A 54 -3.88 -19.94 -3.16
N LEU A 55 -5.13 -20.06 -2.74
CA LEU A 55 -6.12 -18.98 -2.85
C LEU A 55 -5.73 -17.79 -1.97
N THR A 56 -5.30 -18.07 -0.74
CA THR A 56 -4.84 -17.02 0.20
C THR A 56 -3.59 -16.31 -0.35
N GLU A 57 -2.61 -17.07 -0.85
CA GLU A 57 -1.41 -16.52 -1.49
C GLU A 57 -1.76 -15.66 -2.71
N ASN A 58 -2.66 -16.14 -3.57
CA ASN A 58 -3.10 -15.39 -4.76
C ASN A 58 -3.82 -14.10 -4.37
N THR A 59 -4.66 -14.14 -3.34
CA THR A 59 -5.32 -12.95 -2.81
C THR A 59 -4.29 -11.94 -2.30
N GLN A 60 -3.27 -12.41 -1.58
CA GLN A 60 -2.17 -11.56 -1.10
C GLN A 60 -1.36 -10.99 -2.26
N TYR A 61 -1.03 -11.78 -3.27
CA TYR A 61 -0.32 -11.29 -4.46
C TYR A 61 -1.13 -10.25 -5.22
N THR A 62 -2.43 -10.45 -5.36
CA THR A 62 -3.32 -9.47 -5.99
C THR A 62 -3.33 -8.15 -5.21
N SER A 63 -3.39 -8.21 -3.90
CA SER A 63 -3.28 -7.02 -3.03
C SER A 63 -1.94 -6.31 -3.20
N ASN A 64 -0.83 -7.07 -3.20
CA ASN A 64 0.51 -6.52 -3.38
C ASN A 64 0.67 -5.84 -4.76
N VAL A 65 0.15 -6.45 -5.82
CA VAL A 65 0.16 -5.86 -7.17
C VAL A 65 -0.66 -4.58 -7.22
N ASN A 66 -1.85 -4.56 -6.62
CA ASN A 66 -2.68 -3.36 -6.57
C ASN A 66 -1.99 -2.22 -5.81
N ASN A 67 -1.32 -2.53 -4.70
CA ASN A 67 -0.54 -1.54 -3.95
C ASN A 67 0.65 -1.02 -4.78
N ALA A 68 1.36 -1.91 -5.48
CA ALA A 68 2.47 -1.52 -6.36
C ALA A 68 2.00 -0.64 -7.52
N VAL A 69 0.88 -0.97 -8.16
CA VAL A 69 0.29 -0.16 -9.25
C VAL A 69 -0.14 1.21 -8.73
N SER A 70 -0.72 1.27 -7.53
CA SER A 70 -1.09 2.54 -6.91
C SER A 70 0.14 3.40 -6.62
N TRP A 71 1.20 2.80 -6.06
CA TRP A 71 2.48 3.48 -5.83
C TRP A 71 3.09 4.03 -7.11
N MET A 72 3.14 3.22 -8.16
CA MET A 72 3.66 3.64 -9.47
C MET A 72 2.85 4.78 -10.08
N LYS A 73 1.53 4.76 -9.96
CA LYS A 73 0.67 5.85 -10.45
C LYS A 73 0.94 7.16 -9.71
N THR A 74 1.12 7.11 -8.40
CA THR A 74 1.45 8.29 -7.60
C THR A 74 2.83 8.83 -7.98
N SER A 75 3.81 7.94 -8.18
CA SER A 75 5.16 8.31 -8.63
C SER A 75 5.12 8.96 -10.03
N ASP A 76 4.38 8.36 -10.95
CA ASP A 76 4.24 8.86 -12.32
C ASP A 76 3.58 10.25 -12.35
N ALA A 77 2.49 10.43 -11.60
CA ALA A 77 1.83 11.74 -11.50
C ALA A 77 2.76 12.83 -10.94
N ALA A 78 3.52 12.52 -9.89
CA ALA A 78 4.48 13.46 -9.31
C ALA A 78 5.62 13.80 -10.31
N LEU A 79 6.13 12.81 -11.05
CA LEU A 79 7.19 13.05 -12.06
C LEU A 79 6.68 13.85 -13.28
N VAL A 80 5.42 13.65 -13.68
CA VAL A 80 4.80 14.47 -14.72
C VAL A 80 4.71 15.93 -14.25
N SER A 81 4.21 16.16 -13.03
CA SER A 81 4.13 17.51 -12.44
C SER A 81 5.50 18.18 -12.35
N VAL A 82 6.52 17.46 -11.85
CA VAL A 82 7.90 17.97 -11.81
C VAL A 82 8.42 18.32 -13.20
N THR A 83 8.06 17.52 -14.23
CA THR A 83 8.48 17.79 -15.61
C THR A 83 7.84 19.08 -16.13
N ASP A 84 6.55 19.30 -15.85
CA ASP A 84 5.84 20.51 -16.25
C ASP A 84 6.40 21.77 -15.55
N ILE A 85 6.69 21.65 -14.25
CA ILE A 85 7.35 22.71 -13.47
C ILE A 85 8.72 23.04 -14.08
N MET A 86 9.52 22.02 -14.43
CA MET A 86 10.84 22.23 -15.04
C MET A 86 10.75 22.90 -16.43
N GLN A 87 9.72 22.62 -17.21
CA GLN A 87 9.49 23.33 -18.48
C GLN A 87 9.18 24.81 -18.23
N THR A 88 8.28 25.10 -17.31
CA THR A 88 7.94 26.47 -16.91
C THR A 88 9.17 27.20 -16.37
N PHE A 89 10.00 26.52 -15.57
CA PHE A 89 11.25 27.07 -15.05
C PHE A 89 12.23 27.45 -16.15
N VAL A 90 12.36 26.62 -17.21
CA VAL A 90 13.19 26.93 -18.39
C VAL A 90 12.63 28.14 -19.14
N GLU A 91 11.33 28.24 -19.31
CA GLU A 91 10.69 29.43 -19.95
C GLU A 91 10.96 30.70 -19.16
N LYS A 92 10.81 30.68 -17.83
CA LYS A 92 11.13 31.81 -16.93
C LYS A 92 12.61 32.18 -16.99
N THR A 93 13.48 31.19 -17.04
CA THR A 93 14.94 31.43 -17.18
C THR A 93 15.26 32.13 -18.50
N ASN A 94 14.64 31.72 -19.60
CA ASN A 94 14.80 32.36 -20.90
C ASN A 94 14.23 33.79 -20.87
N ALA A 95 13.10 34.00 -20.23
CA ALA A 95 12.53 35.34 -20.05
C ALA A 95 13.46 36.26 -19.22
N ALA A 96 14.03 35.73 -18.14
CA ALA A 96 14.99 36.46 -17.31
C ALA A 96 16.28 36.82 -18.06
N ALA A 97 16.74 35.96 -18.99
CA ALA A 97 17.95 36.18 -19.79
C ALA A 97 17.82 37.31 -20.83
N THR A 98 16.61 37.84 -21.01
CA THR A 98 16.37 38.92 -22.00
C THR A 98 16.84 40.25 -21.44
N SER A 99 17.71 40.96 -22.20
CA SER A 99 18.37 42.21 -21.77
C SER A 99 17.44 43.43 -21.63
N THR A 100 16.15 43.29 -21.92
CA THR A 100 15.14 44.37 -21.84
C THR A 100 14.40 44.42 -20.51
N ASN A 101 14.67 43.49 -19.60
CA ASN A 101 14.00 43.43 -18.31
C ASN A 101 14.48 44.54 -17.36
N SER A 102 13.54 45.19 -16.68
CA SER A 102 13.83 46.11 -15.58
C SER A 102 14.23 45.35 -14.31
N GLU A 103 14.82 46.04 -13.34
CA GLU A 103 15.18 45.43 -12.05
C GLU A 103 13.94 44.91 -11.30
N SER A 104 12.80 45.59 -11.42
CA SER A 104 11.51 45.15 -10.86
C SER A 104 10.98 43.87 -11.53
N ASP A 105 11.15 43.72 -12.86
CA ASP A 105 10.74 42.54 -13.60
C ASP A 105 11.61 41.34 -13.22
N MET A 106 12.90 41.55 -13.10
CA MET A 106 13.84 40.51 -12.66
C MET A 106 13.53 40.02 -11.24
N ALA A 107 13.16 40.94 -10.34
CA ALA A 107 12.74 40.59 -8.97
C ALA A 107 11.42 39.82 -8.95
N ALA A 108 10.49 40.13 -9.84
CA ALA A 108 9.22 39.41 -9.98
C ALA A 108 9.46 37.97 -10.52
N ILE A 109 10.24 37.82 -11.60
CA ILE A 109 10.60 36.54 -12.18
C ILE A 109 11.33 35.68 -11.13
N GLY A 110 12.26 36.25 -10.36
CA GLY A 110 12.97 35.55 -9.29
C GLY A 110 12.04 34.98 -8.20
N LYS A 111 10.98 35.74 -7.83
CA LYS A 111 9.97 35.26 -6.87
C LYS A 111 9.13 34.13 -7.44
N GLU A 112 8.75 34.23 -8.71
CA GLU A 112 8.01 33.17 -9.40
C GLU A 112 8.84 31.90 -9.51
N MET A 113 10.10 32.00 -9.90
CA MET A 113 11.02 30.84 -9.96
C MET A 113 11.21 30.18 -8.60
N LEU A 114 11.29 30.98 -7.53
CA LEU A 114 11.36 30.43 -6.16
C LEU A 114 10.09 29.68 -5.80
N ALA A 115 8.92 30.18 -6.19
CA ALA A 115 7.65 29.48 -5.95
C ALA A 115 7.59 28.15 -6.69
N GLU A 116 8.08 28.09 -7.92
CA GLU A 116 8.16 26.84 -8.72
C GLU A 116 9.12 25.81 -8.09
N VAL A 117 10.24 26.27 -7.53
CA VAL A 117 11.15 25.38 -6.78
C VAL A 117 10.45 24.83 -5.52
N GLN A 118 9.68 25.67 -4.83
CA GLN A 118 8.90 25.23 -3.66
C GLN A 118 7.84 24.18 -4.05
N GLU A 119 7.15 24.39 -5.15
CA GLU A 119 6.17 23.45 -5.71
C GLU A 119 6.84 22.13 -6.11
N CYS A 120 7.96 22.19 -6.82
CA CYS A 120 8.76 21.02 -7.17
C CYS A 120 9.18 20.20 -5.94
N VAL A 121 9.65 20.85 -4.89
CA VAL A 121 10.00 20.16 -3.63
C VAL A 121 8.77 19.59 -2.94
N SER A 122 7.62 20.26 -3.03
CA SER A 122 6.35 19.72 -2.53
C SER A 122 5.95 18.45 -3.26
N ASP A 123 6.03 18.44 -4.58
CA ASP A 123 5.70 17.27 -5.41
C ASP A 123 6.67 16.10 -5.18
N LEU A 124 7.96 16.39 -5.01
CA LEU A 124 8.95 15.38 -4.63
C LEU A 124 8.75 14.84 -3.20
N ASN A 125 8.01 15.54 -2.35
CA ASN A 125 7.60 15.08 -1.02
C ASN A 125 6.22 14.43 -1.01
N THR A 126 5.70 14.01 -2.17
CA THR A 126 4.42 13.33 -2.26
C THR A 126 4.42 12.05 -1.44
N GLN A 127 3.32 11.86 -0.69
CA GLN A 127 3.09 10.70 0.16
C GLN A 127 2.01 9.80 -0.40
N GLN A 128 2.15 8.51 -0.15
CA GLN A 128 1.08 7.54 -0.31
C GLN A 128 0.81 6.84 1.02
N GLY A 129 -0.33 7.17 1.63
CA GLY A 129 -0.59 6.82 3.04
C GLY A 129 0.41 7.56 3.94
N ASP A 130 1.17 6.80 4.72
CA ASP A 130 2.13 7.36 5.68
C ASP A 130 3.58 7.35 5.15
N ARG A 131 3.79 7.08 3.86
CA ARG A 131 5.12 6.88 3.28
C ARG A 131 5.40 7.85 2.16
N TYR A 132 6.61 8.42 2.16
CA TYR A 132 7.11 9.25 1.07
C TYR A 132 7.54 8.39 -0.11
N VAL A 133 7.09 8.75 -1.30
CA VAL A 133 7.30 7.95 -2.52
C VAL A 133 8.77 7.95 -2.94
N PHE A 134 9.49 9.06 -2.74
CA PHE A 134 10.87 9.26 -3.23
C PHE A 134 11.96 9.14 -2.14
N SER A 135 11.61 8.71 -0.94
CA SER A 135 12.56 8.60 0.19
C SER A 135 13.35 7.28 0.25
N GLY A 136 13.09 6.35 -0.66
CA GLY A 136 13.76 5.05 -0.68
C GLY A 136 13.45 4.18 0.54
N GLN A 137 14.47 3.76 1.29
CA GLN A 137 14.28 2.93 2.48
C GLN A 137 13.83 3.69 3.74
N SER A 138 14.00 5.01 3.73
CA SER A 138 13.65 5.91 4.86
C SER A 138 12.27 6.53 4.63
N ASP A 139 11.29 5.73 4.29
CA ASP A 139 10.00 6.14 3.76
C ASP A 139 9.10 6.94 4.72
N LEU A 140 9.45 6.98 6.01
CA LEU A 140 8.76 7.78 7.04
C LEU A 140 9.39 9.18 7.24
N VAL A 141 10.50 9.48 6.57
CA VAL A 141 11.20 10.77 6.72
C VAL A 141 11.08 11.56 5.43
N GLN A 142 10.76 12.84 5.56
CA GLN A 142 10.68 13.77 4.43
C GLN A 142 12.04 13.85 3.72
N PRO A 143 12.10 13.49 2.41
CA PRO A 143 13.38 13.39 1.70
C PRO A 143 13.97 14.74 1.30
N PHE A 144 13.13 15.75 1.00
CA PHE A 144 13.59 17.02 0.45
C PHE A 144 13.13 18.18 1.33
N THR A 145 14.08 19.08 1.64
CA THR A 145 13.82 20.33 2.36
C THR A 145 14.51 21.48 1.65
N ILE A 146 13.88 22.65 1.64
CA ILE A 146 14.49 23.85 1.12
C ILE A 146 15.26 24.53 2.25
N SER A 147 16.57 24.71 2.08
CA SER A 147 17.40 25.51 2.98
C SER A 147 17.59 26.92 2.39
N THR A 148 17.25 27.93 3.16
CA THR A 148 17.48 29.34 2.83
C THR A 148 18.78 29.86 3.43
N GLU A 149 19.76 28.97 3.68
CA GLU A 149 21.08 29.44 4.13
C GLU A 149 21.75 30.29 3.05
N LYS A 150 22.12 31.51 3.45
CA LYS A 150 22.97 32.37 2.63
C LYS A 150 24.29 31.67 2.39
N THR A 151 24.70 31.56 1.12
CA THR A 151 26.02 31.03 0.79
C THR A 151 27.11 31.89 1.43
N PRO A 152 28.21 31.32 1.95
CA PRO A 152 29.28 32.06 2.64
C PRO A 152 29.95 33.17 1.82
N SER A 153 29.68 33.23 0.52
CA SER A 153 30.17 34.30 -0.38
C SER A 153 29.55 35.70 -0.13
N GLU A 154 28.38 35.77 0.51
CA GLU A 154 27.73 37.06 0.83
C GLU A 154 28.21 37.67 2.13
N GLU A 155 28.70 36.87 3.09
CA GLU A 155 29.28 37.38 4.32
C GLU A 155 30.63 38.09 4.12
N THR A 156 31.39 37.67 3.11
CA THR A 156 32.72 38.25 2.84
C THR A 156 32.61 39.63 2.19
N SER A 157 31.48 39.97 1.55
CA SER A 157 31.27 41.30 0.95
C SER A 157 30.84 42.34 1.95
N ALA A 158 30.15 41.94 3.05
CA ALA A 158 29.71 42.88 4.11
C ALA A 158 30.84 43.27 5.10
N MET A 159 31.96 42.57 5.09
CA MET A 159 33.12 42.83 5.97
C MET A 159 34.20 43.76 5.35
N ARG A 160 33.96 44.28 4.15
CA ARG A 160 34.92 45.17 3.41
C ARG A 160 34.43 46.59 3.21
N THR A 161 33.46 47.01 3.96
CA THR A 161 33.10 48.43 4.15
C THR A 161 33.29 48.79 5.61
#